data_46ac2517d09d8b7599c64775b60c78c6
#
_entry.id   46ac2517d09d8b7599c64775b60c78c6
#
_cell.length_a   1.000
_cell.length_b   1.000
_cell.length_c   1.000
_cell.angle_alpha   90.00
_cell.angle_beta   90.00
_cell.angle_gamma   90.00
#
_symmetry.space_group_name_H-M   'P 1'
#
loop_
_entity.id
_entity.type
_entity.pdbx_description
1 polymer ?
#
loop_
_entity_poly.entity_id
_entity_poly.type
_entity_poly.pdbx_seq_one_letter_code
_entity_poly.pdbx_strand_id
1 'polypeptide(L)'
;MIELDHVIVNARDRVASARLLASLLDVPWDETALGIFSAVYVNPGLTLDFITTDEDFPVEHFCFRVSDAEFDAILKRLEDAGIGWRGDVRGRNDGKVGTAHGGRNIYWDEPDKHRWEILTKSYARRPG
;
A
#
# COMPACT_ATOMS: atom_id res chain seq x y z
N MET A 1 24.03 2.82 7.30
CA MET A 1 22.57 3.07 7.40
C MET A 1 21.83 1.75 7.43
N ILE A 2 20.88 1.61 8.33
CA ILE A 2 20.00 0.44 8.36
C ILE A 2 18.82 0.73 7.44
N GLU A 3 18.49 -0.20 6.57
CA GLU A 3 17.37 -0.09 5.64
C GLU A 3 16.43 -1.27 5.82
N LEU A 4 15.13 -1.02 5.72
CA LEU A 4 14.15 -2.10 5.60
C LEU A 4 14.27 -2.67 4.19
N ASP A 5 14.64 -3.95 4.07
CA ASP A 5 14.92 -4.59 2.78
C ASP A 5 13.67 -5.18 2.14
N HIS A 6 12.98 -6.05 2.86
CA HIS A 6 11.75 -6.68 2.39
C HIS A 6 10.82 -7.01 3.55
N VAL A 7 9.54 -7.16 3.23
CA VAL A 7 8.48 -7.51 4.17
C VAL A 7 7.61 -8.59 3.52
N ILE A 8 7.23 -9.61 4.30
CA ILE A 8 6.27 -10.61 3.83
C ILE A 8 4.86 -10.10 4.10
N VAL A 9 4.01 -10.15 3.07
CA VAL A 9 2.60 -9.78 3.16
C VAL A 9 1.75 -11.01 2.90
N ASN A 10 0.96 -11.40 3.89
CA ASN A 10 0.06 -12.55 3.75
C ASN A 10 -1.14 -12.21 2.87
N ALA A 11 -1.56 -13.13 2.03
CA ALA A 11 -2.69 -12.96 1.12
C ALA A 11 -3.41 -14.28 0.90
N ARG A 12 -4.66 -14.22 0.49
CA ARG A 12 -5.40 -15.40 0.02
C ARG A 12 -5.00 -15.78 -1.40
N ASP A 13 -4.63 -14.77 -2.21
CA ASP A 13 -4.13 -14.95 -3.57
C ASP A 13 -2.99 -13.96 -3.77
N ARG A 14 -1.75 -14.44 -3.65
CA ARG A 14 -0.56 -13.61 -3.76
C ARG A 14 -0.44 -12.87 -5.09
N VAL A 15 -0.81 -13.53 -6.17
CA VAL A 15 -0.71 -12.95 -7.51
C VAL A 15 -1.69 -11.79 -7.69
N ALA A 16 -2.94 -12.00 -7.30
CA ALA A 16 -3.97 -10.96 -7.40
C ALA A 16 -3.64 -9.76 -6.52
N SER A 17 -3.21 -9.99 -5.27
CA SER A 17 -2.87 -8.92 -4.34
C SER A 17 -1.64 -8.13 -4.78
N ALA A 18 -0.59 -8.80 -5.21
CA ALA A 18 0.62 -8.15 -5.69
C ALA A 18 0.36 -7.34 -6.96
N ARG A 19 -0.36 -7.93 -7.91
CA ARG A 19 -0.73 -7.24 -9.16
C ARG A 19 -1.52 -5.97 -8.89
N LEU A 20 -2.50 -6.03 -8.00
CA LEU A 20 -3.31 -4.87 -7.65
C LEU A 20 -2.46 -3.76 -7.05
N LEU A 21 -1.66 -4.07 -6.05
CA LEU A 21 -0.80 -3.05 -5.42
C LEU A 21 0.18 -2.44 -6.42
N ALA A 22 0.85 -3.28 -7.21
CA ALA A 22 1.79 -2.81 -8.22
C ALA A 22 1.13 -1.89 -9.24
N SER A 23 -0.11 -2.19 -9.66
CA SER A 23 -0.84 -1.35 -10.60
C SER A 23 -1.26 -0.02 -9.97
N LEU A 24 -1.66 -0.01 -8.69
CA LEU A 24 -2.04 1.22 -7.99
C LEU A 24 -0.83 2.15 -7.78
N LEU A 25 0.31 1.59 -7.41
CA LEU A 25 1.54 2.36 -7.18
C LEU A 25 2.31 2.66 -8.47
N ASP A 26 2.00 1.97 -9.57
CA ASP A 26 2.74 2.02 -10.83
C ASP A 26 4.22 1.64 -10.64
N VAL A 27 4.43 0.49 -10.03
CA VAL A 27 5.77 -0.05 -9.78
C VAL A 27 5.93 -1.44 -10.39
N PRO A 28 7.17 -1.89 -10.66
CA PRO A 28 7.41 -3.24 -11.17
C PRO A 28 7.01 -4.32 -10.17
N TRP A 29 6.66 -5.49 -10.68
CA TRP A 29 6.36 -6.65 -9.87
C TRP A 29 6.69 -7.94 -10.63
N ASP A 30 6.91 -9.03 -9.89
CA ASP A 30 7.07 -10.36 -10.45
C ASP A 30 5.99 -11.29 -9.91
N GLU A 31 5.37 -12.05 -10.78
CA GLU A 31 4.34 -13.02 -10.40
C GLU A 31 4.91 -14.08 -9.46
N THR A 32 6.13 -14.55 -9.74
CA THR A 32 6.79 -15.54 -8.92
C THR A 32 8.25 -15.17 -8.67
N ALA A 33 8.60 -15.00 -7.41
CA ALA A 33 9.95 -14.75 -6.93
C ALA A 33 10.29 -15.79 -5.87
N LEU A 34 11.49 -16.38 -5.94
CA LEU A 34 11.95 -17.43 -5.02
C LEU A 34 10.99 -18.61 -4.91
N GLY A 35 10.19 -18.85 -5.95
CA GLY A 35 9.26 -19.99 -6.05
C GLY A 35 7.95 -19.86 -5.28
N ILE A 36 7.86 -19.02 -4.25
CA ILE A 36 6.69 -18.95 -3.35
C ILE A 36 6.10 -17.56 -3.17
N PHE A 37 6.78 -16.51 -3.62
CA PHE A 37 6.33 -15.13 -3.45
C PHE A 37 5.89 -14.53 -4.77
N SER A 38 5.00 -13.54 -4.67
CA SER A 38 4.80 -12.51 -5.71
C SER A 38 5.41 -11.24 -5.19
N ALA A 39 6.41 -10.69 -5.88
CA ALA A 39 7.20 -9.58 -5.39
C ALA A 39 6.72 -8.25 -5.99
N VAL A 40 6.52 -7.25 -5.14
CA VAL A 40 6.25 -5.87 -5.55
C VAL A 40 7.47 -5.03 -5.20
N TYR A 41 8.11 -4.46 -6.20
CA TYR A 41 9.32 -3.65 -6.03
C TYR A 41 8.92 -2.19 -5.86
N VAL A 42 8.69 -1.79 -4.60
CA VAL A 42 8.18 -0.46 -4.25
C VAL A 42 9.17 0.64 -4.69
N ASN A 43 10.44 0.40 -4.43
CA ASN A 43 11.57 1.23 -4.86
C ASN A 43 12.83 0.36 -4.84
N PRO A 44 13.99 0.88 -5.27
CA PRO A 44 15.22 0.06 -5.30
C PRO A 44 15.65 -0.54 -3.96
N GLY A 45 15.15 -0.02 -2.84
CA GLY A 45 15.54 -0.49 -1.51
C GLY A 45 14.47 -1.29 -0.75
N LEU A 46 13.27 -1.46 -1.30
CA LEU A 46 12.17 -2.14 -0.58
C LEU A 46 11.34 -3.01 -1.50
N THR A 47 11.25 -4.28 -1.14
CA THR A 47 10.37 -5.26 -1.79
C THR A 47 9.29 -5.72 -0.82
N LEU A 48 8.06 -5.83 -1.30
CA LEU A 48 6.97 -6.50 -0.59
C LEU A 48 6.77 -7.87 -1.22
N ASP A 49 6.98 -8.93 -0.44
CA ASP A 49 6.84 -10.32 -0.88
C ASP A 49 5.49 -10.86 -0.42
N PHE A 50 4.55 -10.95 -1.35
CA PHE A 50 3.24 -11.53 -1.06
C PHE A 50 3.32 -13.04 -1.07
N ILE A 51 2.71 -13.67 -0.07
CA ILE A 51 2.63 -15.13 0.05
C ILE A 51 1.17 -15.55 0.20
N THR A 52 0.78 -16.62 -0.51
CA THR A 52 -0.55 -17.21 -0.35
C THR A 52 -0.57 -18.10 0.89
N THR A 53 -1.59 -17.92 1.73
CA THR A 53 -1.81 -18.76 2.91
C THR A 53 -3.30 -18.97 3.16
N ASP A 54 -3.65 -20.16 3.64
CA ASP A 54 -5.02 -20.48 4.11
C ASP A 54 -5.17 -20.25 5.62
N GLU A 55 -4.07 -20.01 6.31
CA GLU A 55 -4.08 -19.75 7.76
C GLU A 55 -4.61 -18.34 8.04
N ASP A 56 -5.13 -18.14 9.24
CA ASP A 56 -5.51 -16.82 9.70
C ASP A 56 -4.27 -15.94 9.85
N PHE A 57 -4.42 -14.66 9.50
CA PHE A 57 -3.35 -13.68 9.68
C PHE A 57 -3.94 -12.34 10.11
N PRO A 58 -3.17 -11.53 10.86
CA PRO A 58 -3.64 -10.22 11.26
C PRO A 58 -3.71 -9.27 10.06
N VAL A 59 -4.62 -8.31 10.14
CA VAL A 59 -4.65 -7.18 9.21
C VAL A 59 -3.45 -6.29 9.51
N GLU A 60 -2.61 -6.06 8.51
CA GLU A 60 -1.43 -5.22 8.62
C GLU A 60 -1.71 -3.82 8.08
N HIS A 61 -0.94 -2.84 8.55
CA HIS A 61 -1.00 -1.48 8.06
C HIS A 61 0.32 -1.08 7.41
N PHE A 62 0.23 -0.58 6.17
CA PHE A 62 1.38 -0.09 5.40
C PHE A 62 1.11 1.33 4.94
N CYS A 63 2.10 2.18 5.06
CA CYS A 63 2.00 3.57 4.63
C CYS A 63 3.18 3.95 3.74
N PHE A 64 2.89 4.50 2.57
CA PHE A 64 3.89 4.99 1.63
C PHE A 64 3.88 6.51 1.61
N ARG A 65 5.07 7.11 1.70
CA ARG A 65 5.21 8.54 1.45
C ARG A 65 5.42 8.76 -0.04
N VAL A 66 4.62 9.64 -0.61
CA VAL A 66 4.61 9.91 -2.05
C VAL A 66 4.68 11.42 -2.30
N SER A 67 5.06 11.82 -3.51
CA SER A 67 4.95 13.20 -3.94
C SER A 67 3.48 13.59 -4.18
N ASP A 68 3.19 14.88 -4.29
CA ASP A 68 1.84 15.32 -4.64
C ASP A 68 1.37 14.77 -5.98
N ALA A 69 2.25 14.72 -6.98
CA ALA A 69 1.92 14.17 -8.29
C ALA A 69 1.61 12.67 -8.22
N GLU A 70 2.40 11.91 -7.46
CA GLU A 70 2.15 10.47 -7.24
C GLU A 70 0.85 10.25 -6.48
N PHE A 71 0.57 11.08 -5.49
CA PHE A 71 -0.68 11.03 -4.73
C PHE A 71 -1.88 11.17 -5.66
N ASP A 72 -1.89 12.19 -6.51
CA ASP A 72 -2.98 12.42 -7.46
C ASP A 72 -3.13 11.25 -8.44
N ALA A 73 -2.02 10.70 -8.93
CA ALA A 73 -2.04 9.57 -9.85
C ALA A 73 -2.60 8.30 -9.19
N ILE A 74 -2.23 8.03 -7.94
CA ILE A 74 -2.74 6.87 -7.18
C ILE A 74 -4.23 7.03 -6.91
N LEU A 75 -4.69 8.23 -6.52
CA LEU A 75 -6.13 8.51 -6.35
C LEU A 75 -6.92 8.18 -7.62
N LYS A 76 -6.42 8.61 -8.77
CA LYS A 76 -7.09 8.33 -10.04
C LYS A 76 -7.14 6.83 -10.33
N ARG A 77 -6.08 6.09 -10.04
CA ARG A 77 -6.06 4.64 -10.23
C ARG A 77 -7.04 3.92 -9.31
N LEU A 78 -7.18 4.38 -8.06
CA LEU A 78 -8.20 3.87 -7.13
C LEU A 78 -9.61 4.11 -7.68
N GLU A 79 -9.88 5.31 -8.18
CA GLU A 79 -11.16 5.63 -8.81
C GLU A 79 -11.43 4.74 -10.01
N ASP A 80 -10.47 4.60 -10.92
CA ASP A 80 -10.59 3.79 -12.12
C ASP A 80 -10.80 2.30 -11.78
N ALA A 81 -10.25 1.84 -10.67
CA ALA A 81 -10.42 0.46 -10.18
C ALA A 81 -11.70 0.26 -9.37
N GLY A 82 -12.46 1.32 -9.09
CA GLY A 82 -13.66 1.24 -8.26
C GLY A 82 -13.40 0.97 -6.78
N ILE A 83 -12.20 1.31 -6.30
CA ILE A 83 -11.80 1.11 -4.91
C ILE A 83 -12.07 2.41 -4.13
N GLY A 84 -12.87 2.31 -3.07
CA GLY A 84 -13.14 3.43 -2.19
C GLY A 84 -11.97 3.78 -1.28
N TRP A 85 -11.89 5.02 -0.86
CA TRP A 85 -10.88 5.48 0.09
C TRP A 85 -11.45 6.48 1.09
N ARG A 86 -10.67 6.76 2.11
CA ARG A 86 -11.03 7.71 3.17
C ARG A 86 -9.79 8.41 3.73
N GLY A 87 -9.98 9.57 4.33
CA GLY A 87 -8.91 10.32 5.00
C GLY A 87 -8.75 10.02 6.48
N ASP A 88 -9.73 9.34 7.10
CA ASP A 88 -9.71 8.93 8.50
C ASP A 88 -9.60 7.41 8.59
N VAL A 89 -8.65 6.92 9.37
CA VAL A 89 -8.40 5.49 9.50
C VAL A 89 -9.63 4.71 9.97
N ARG A 90 -10.47 5.32 10.79
CA ARG A 90 -11.67 4.70 11.37
C ARG A 90 -12.96 5.02 10.62
N GLY A 91 -12.87 5.88 9.62
CA GLY A 91 -14.03 6.33 8.88
C GLY A 91 -14.50 5.33 7.84
N ARG A 92 -15.61 5.69 7.20
CA ARG A 92 -16.08 5.01 6.00
C ARG A 92 -15.35 5.57 4.77
N ASN A 93 -15.31 4.80 3.69
CA ASN A 93 -14.76 5.23 2.42
C ASN A 93 -15.67 6.32 1.80
N ASP A 94 -15.49 7.54 2.23
CA ASP A 94 -16.29 8.70 1.84
C ASP A 94 -15.67 9.51 0.68
N GLY A 95 -14.49 9.10 0.21
CA GLY A 95 -13.79 9.78 -0.87
C GLY A 95 -13.21 11.13 -0.49
N LYS A 96 -13.04 11.39 0.81
CA LYS A 96 -12.45 12.63 1.31
C LYS A 96 -10.99 12.45 1.65
N VAL A 97 -10.16 13.40 1.22
CA VAL A 97 -8.74 13.42 1.51
C VAL A 97 -8.51 13.99 2.91
N GLY A 98 -7.69 13.31 3.70
CA GLY A 98 -7.28 13.80 5.02
C GLY A 98 -6.20 14.87 4.91
N THR A 99 -6.25 15.85 5.80
CA THR A 99 -5.28 16.96 5.85
C THR A 99 -4.81 17.27 7.28
N ALA A 100 -5.08 16.37 8.22
CA ALA A 100 -4.86 16.61 9.64
C ALA A 100 -3.39 16.81 10.04
N HIS A 101 -2.44 16.36 9.22
CA HIS A 101 -1.02 16.33 9.57
C HIS A 101 -0.16 17.29 8.71
N GLY A 102 -0.79 18.26 8.06
CA GLY A 102 -0.10 19.29 7.29
C GLY A 102 0.19 18.93 5.83
N GLY A 103 -0.06 17.69 5.44
CA GLY A 103 -0.04 17.21 4.05
C GLY A 103 -1.37 16.57 3.72
N ARG A 104 -1.36 15.70 2.72
CA ARG A 104 -2.55 14.93 2.33
C ARG A 104 -2.33 13.46 2.66
N ASN A 105 -3.38 12.75 3.05
CA ASN A 105 -3.34 11.32 3.24
C ASN A 105 -4.67 10.67 2.89
N ILE A 106 -4.63 9.42 2.48
CA ILE A 106 -5.80 8.57 2.32
C ILE A 106 -5.46 7.13 2.74
N TYR A 107 -6.52 6.41 3.11
CA TYR A 107 -6.48 4.97 3.40
C TYR A 107 -7.38 4.24 2.43
N TRP A 108 -6.97 3.03 2.05
CA TRP A 108 -7.87 2.07 1.39
C TRP A 108 -7.61 0.67 1.94
N ASP A 109 -8.59 -0.20 1.80
CA ASP A 109 -8.47 -1.59 2.19
C ASP A 109 -8.46 -2.45 0.93
N GLU A 110 -7.66 -3.50 0.93
CA GLU A 110 -7.67 -4.49 -0.13
C GLU A 110 -8.60 -5.67 0.23
N PRO A 111 -8.82 -6.65 -0.69
CA PRO A 111 -9.72 -7.78 -0.40
C PRO A 111 -9.36 -8.58 0.85
N ASP A 112 -8.08 -8.70 1.22
CA ASP A 112 -7.64 -9.36 2.45
C ASP A 112 -7.73 -8.45 3.68
N LYS A 113 -8.25 -7.24 3.50
CA LYS A 113 -8.47 -6.21 4.53
C LYS A 113 -7.20 -5.61 5.11
N HIS A 114 -6.04 -5.86 4.53
CA HIS A 114 -4.86 -5.06 4.87
C HIS A 114 -5.16 -3.60 4.58
N ARG A 115 -4.68 -2.73 5.45
CA ARG A 115 -4.94 -1.30 5.36
C ARG A 115 -3.73 -0.59 4.79
N TRP A 116 -3.92 0.00 3.63
CA TRP A 116 -2.90 0.75 2.93
C TRP A 116 -3.14 2.23 3.11
N GLU A 117 -2.06 2.98 3.17
CA GLU A 117 -2.10 4.43 3.28
C GLU A 117 -1.06 5.04 2.35
N ILE A 118 -1.38 6.19 1.76
CA ILE A 118 -0.40 7.08 1.16
C ILE A 118 -0.50 8.44 1.83
N LEU A 119 0.64 9.09 2.00
CA LEU A 119 0.72 10.44 2.53
C LEU A 119 1.79 11.26 1.81
N THR A 120 1.63 12.57 1.81
CA THR A 120 2.61 13.46 1.20
C THR A 120 3.57 14.05 2.22
N LYS A 121 3.17 14.11 3.49
CA LYS A 121 4.01 14.58 4.59
C LYS A 121 3.91 13.61 5.75
N SER A 122 5.05 13.09 6.18
CA SER A 122 5.08 12.12 7.27
C SER A 122 4.72 12.76 8.61
N TYR A 123 3.85 12.08 9.35
CA TYR A 123 3.56 12.37 10.76
C TYR A 123 4.27 11.40 11.71
N ALA A 124 4.98 10.42 11.16
CA ALA A 124 5.65 9.36 11.94
C ALA A 124 7.16 9.60 12.08
N ARG A 125 7.70 10.64 11.45
CA ARG A 125 9.14 10.92 11.48
C ARG A 125 9.55 11.58 12.78
N ARG A 126 10.68 11.12 13.32
CA ARG A 126 11.31 11.76 14.47
C ARG A 126 11.69 13.19 14.09
N PRO A 127 11.35 14.21 14.92
CA PRO A 127 11.82 15.56 14.69
C PRO A 127 13.36 15.60 14.71
N GLY A 128 13.94 16.19 13.68
CA GLY A 128 15.39 16.25 13.50
C GLY A 128 16.06 17.36 14.25
#